data_984a9931ff96441b44e13766480025f3
#
_entry.id   984a9931ff96441b44e13766480025f3
#
_cell.length_a   1.000
_cell.length_b   1.000
_cell.length_c   1.000
_cell.angle_alpha   90.00
_cell.angle_beta   90.00
_cell.angle_gamma   90.00
#
_symmetry.space_group_name_H-M   'P 1'
#
loop_
_entity.id
_entity.type
_entity.pdbx_description
1 polymer ?
#
loop_
_entity_poly.entity_id
_entity_poly.type
_entity_poly.pdbx_seq_one_letter_code
_entity_poly.pdbx_strand_id
1 'polypeptide(L)'
;MTAEPTVDTSARRLYGVDPATFVAERRAEAGRLREAGHAQVAKDVMSLRRPSVAAALVDAVVRHRPELVDEVAAVGRRLRAAIGDAEAGPADLRAADADRRSVVRRCVEAAAEVAGTWGSRASSTSLREVEQTFWAAAVDAGALAAVRAGCLVRPLSPSGFGAVDTTGSSAVEVVVEVEPSLTPRRRASRAGAGAGAGAGDEPARDDAALDRAHQRVQHAEQVLRQAEDEATTAAESASAAEAHTARLEQELAELRRRLTGVEQEIRDAAALRRRAAGEKQTAERRRRTASGAVDRARRDLHLLDGDG
;
A
#
# COMPACT_ATOMS: atom_id res chain seq x y z
N MET A 1 -19.18 -17.79 29.19
CA MET A 1 -19.90 -16.64 28.58
C MET A 1 -19.44 -16.55 27.14
N THR A 2 -20.22 -17.07 26.19
CA THR A 2 -19.97 -16.89 24.76
C THR A 2 -20.41 -15.47 24.43
N ALA A 3 -19.49 -14.68 23.88
CA ALA A 3 -19.79 -13.31 23.42
C ALA A 3 -20.92 -13.34 22.38
N GLU A 4 -21.83 -12.37 22.47
CA GLU A 4 -22.93 -12.24 21.51
C GLU A 4 -22.38 -12.05 20.11
N PRO A 5 -22.88 -12.79 19.10
CA PRO A 5 -22.33 -12.71 17.75
C PRO A 5 -22.60 -11.33 17.14
N THR A 6 -21.55 -10.72 16.64
CA THR A 6 -21.60 -9.41 15.96
C THR A 6 -21.18 -9.57 14.50
N VAL A 7 -21.51 -8.57 13.68
CA VAL A 7 -21.04 -8.52 12.28
C VAL A 7 -19.51 -8.54 12.24
N ASP A 8 -18.85 -7.84 13.16
CA ASP A 8 -17.38 -7.75 13.24
C ASP A 8 -16.73 -9.12 13.50
N THR A 9 -17.29 -9.91 14.43
CA THR A 9 -16.76 -11.25 14.72
C THR A 9 -16.94 -12.19 13.53
N SER A 10 -18.06 -12.09 12.82
CA SER A 10 -18.32 -12.87 11.61
C SER A 10 -17.45 -12.38 10.44
N ALA A 11 -17.28 -11.07 10.27
CA ALA A 11 -16.41 -10.49 9.26
C ALA A 11 -14.96 -10.97 9.46
N ARG A 12 -14.40 -10.81 10.65
CA ARG A 12 -13.02 -11.27 10.96
C ARG A 12 -12.82 -12.76 10.67
N ARG A 13 -13.85 -13.59 10.75
CA ARG A 13 -13.78 -15.00 10.40
C ARG A 13 -13.83 -15.23 8.89
N LEU A 14 -14.62 -14.45 8.15
CA LEU A 14 -14.83 -14.58 6.71
C LEU A 14 -13.74 -13.97 5.86
N TYR A 15 -13.08 -12.91 6.34
CA TYR A 15 -11.96 -12.29 5.64
C TYR A 15 -10.64 -13.02 5.99
N GLY A 16 -9.69 -12.99 5.09
CA GLY A 16 -8.43 -13.74 5.27
C GLY A 16 -8.54 -15.24 4.95
N VAL A 17 -9.63 -15.68 4.31
CA VAL A 17 -9.77 -17.01 3.68
C VAL A 17 -9.67 -16.87 2.16
N ASP A 18 -9.55 -18.00 1.45
CA ASP A 18 -9.54 -17.99 -0.02
C ASP A 18 -10.78 -17.24 -0.55
N PRO A 19 -10.60 -16.16 -1.33
CA PRO A 19 -11.72 -15.44 -1.93
C PRO A 19 -12.63 -16.31 -2.80
N ALA A 20 -12.15 -17.44 -3.32
CA ALA A 20 -12.97 -18.35 -4.09
C ALA A 20 -14.08 -19.00 -3.23
N THR A 21 -13.82 -19.26 -1.97
CA THR A 21 -14.78 -19.88 -1.02
C THR A 21 -15.66 -18.86 -0.30
N PHE A 22 -15.29 -17.58 -0.31
CA PHE A 22 -15.93 -16.52 0.48
C PHE A 22 -17.45 -16.48 0.39
N VAL A 23 -18.03 -16.64 -0.82
CA VAL A 23 -19.47 -16.55 -1.01
C VAL A 23 -20.18 -17.74 -0.36
N ALA A 24 -19.61 -18.93 -0.43
CA ALA A 24 -20.14 -20.12 0.21
C ALA A 24 -20.05 -20.01 1.75
N GLU A 25 -18.89 -19.61 2.26
CA GLU A 25 -18.67 -19.41 3.69
C GLU A 25 -19.60 -18.34 4.28
N ARG A 26 -19.76 -17.21 3.57
CA ARG A 26 -20.69 -16.13 3.96
C ARG A 26 -22.14 -16.64 4.07
N ARG A 27 -22.59 -17.47 3.12
CA ARG A 27 -23.91 -18.05 3.15
C ARG A 27 -24.08 -19.04 4.32
N ALA A 28 -23.11 -19.89 4.54
CA ALA A 28 -23.09 -20.83 5.66
C ALA A 28 -23.13 -20.11 7.00
N GLU A 29 -22.33 -19.05 7.16
CA GLU A 29 -22.33 -18.22 8.37
C GLU A 29 -23.67 -17.54 8.62
N ALA A 30 -24.26 -16.93 7.60
CA ALA A 30 -25.58 -16.31 7.72
C ALA A 30 -26.68 -17.34 8.03
N GLY A 31 -26.55 -18.58 7.56
CA GLY A 31 -27.41 -19.71 7.94
C GLY A 31 -27.33 -20.01 9.43
N ARG A 32 -26.12 -20.23 9.94
CA ARG A 32 -25.86 -20.49 11.37
C ARG A 32 -26.41 -19.38 12.26
N LEU A 33 -26.22 -18.12 11.89
CA LEU A 33 -26.72 -16.97 12.64
C LEU A 33 -28.25 -16.93 12.67
N ARG A 34 -28.94 -17.30 11.57
CA ARG A 34 -30.42 -17.38 11.56
C ARG A 34 -30.94 -18.49 12.45
N GLU A 35 -30.32 -19.66 12.41
CA GLU A 35 -30.66 -20.81 13.26
C GLU A 35 -30.45 -20.49 14.76
N ALA A 36 -29.44 -19.66 15.07
CA ALA A 36 -29.17 -19.16 16.41
C ALA A 36 -30.06 -17.97 16.84
N GLY A 37 -31.02 -17.53 16.01
CA GLY A 37 -31.95 -16.42 16.31
C GLY A 37 -31.41 -15.03 16.03
N HIS A 38 -30.20 -14.87 15.44
CA HIS A 38 -29.57 -13.59 15.13
C HIS A 38 -29.86 -13.10 13.71
N ALA A 39 -31.14 -12.97 13.34
CA ALA A 39 -31.57 -12.68 11.98
C ALA A 39 -31.03 -11.35 11.40
N GLN A 40 -30.89 -10.30 12.24
CA GLN A 40 -30.35 -9.02 11.80
C GLN A 40 -28.84 -9.13 11.48
N VAL A 41 -28.07 -9.77 12.36
CA VAL A 41 -26.64 -10.02 12.14
C VAL A 41 -26.44 -10.87 10.87
N ALA A 42 -27.28 -11.87 10.66
CA ALA A 42 -27.24 -12.68 9.43
C ALA A 42 -27.49 -11.87 8.16
N LYS A 43 -28.40 -10.89 8.20
CA LYS A 43 -28.66 -9.97 7.09
C LYS A 43 -27.44 -9.09 6.81
N ASP A 44 -26.84 -8.55 7.86
CA ASP A 44 -25.66 -7.69 7.75
C ASP A 44 -24.43 -8.46 7.24
N VAL A 45 -24.23 -9.71 7.71
CA VAL A 45 -23.21 -10.62 7.17
C VAL A 45 -23.43 -10.89 5.67
N MET A 46 -24.66 -11.07 5.24
CA MET A 46 -24.96 -11.27 3.80
C MET A 46 -24.63 -10.04 2.94
N SER A 47 -24.58 -8.83 3.49
CA SER A 47 -24.19 -7.61 2.80
C SER A 47 -22.68 -7.44 2.63
N LEU A 48 -21.84 -8.21 3.35
CA LEU A 48 -20.40 -8.15 3.26
C LEU A 48 -19.91 -8.39 1.83
N ARG A 49 -19.02 -7.56 1.36
CA ARG A 49 -18.44 -7.65 0.02
C ARG A 49 -17.33 -8.71 -0.02
N ARG A 50 -17.23 -9.41 -1.15
CA ARG A 50 -16.12 -10.34 -1.40
C ARG A 50 -14.82 -9.54 -1.48
N PRO A 51 -13.76 -9.94 -0.77
CA PRO A 51 -12.44 -9.30 -0.88
C PRO A 51 -11.79 -9.57 -2.23
N SER A 52 -10.91 -8.65 -2.66
CA SER A 52 -9.95 -8.95 -3.72
C SER A 52 -8.93 -10.00 -3.23
N VAL A 53 -8.22 -10.63 -4.14
CA VAL A 53 -7.17 -11.61 -3.76
C VAL A 53 -6.10 -10.96 -2.89
N ALA A 54 -5.65 -9.76 -3.24
CA ALA A 54 -4.63 -9.04 -2.48
C ALA A 54 -5.13 -8.66 -1.06
N ALA A 55 -6.37 -8.17 -0.94
CA ALA A 55 -6.97 -7.86 0.36
C ALA A 55 -7.07 -9.10 1.25
N ALA A 56 -7.57 -10.22 0.71
CA ALA A 56 -7.65 -11.48 1.44
C ALA A 56 -6.27 -12.01 1.88
N LEU A 57 -5.24 -11.81 1.06
CA LEU A 57 -3.86 -12.18 1.43
C LEU A 57 -3.33 -11.31 2.58
N VAL A 58 -3.60 -9.99 2.57
CA VAL A 58 -3.26 -9.10 3.70
C VAL A 58 -3.97 -9.55 4.97
N ASP A 59 -5.29 -9.78 4.90
CA ASP A 59 -6.09 -10.22 6.05
C ASP A 59 -5.64 -11.59 6.57
N ALA A 60 -5.20 -12.47 5.69
CA ALA A 60 -4.63 -13.76 6.09
C ALA A 60 -3.26 -13.60 6.78
N VAL A 61 -2.39 -12.69 6.33
CA VAL A 61 -1.14 -12.37 7.03
C VAL A 61 -1.44 -11.81 8.43
N VAL A 62 -2.39 -10.89 8.57
CA VAL A 62 -2.83 -10.37 9.88
C VAL A 62 -3.25 -11.49 10.83
N ARG A 63 -3.92 -12.50 10.30
CA ARG A 63 -4.44 -13.63 11.09
C ARG A 63 -3.38 -14.64 11.46
N HIS A 64 -2.52 -15.02 10.52
CA HIS A 64 -1.57 -16.11 10.70
C HIS A 64 -0.18 -15.66 11.15
N ARG A 65 0.14 -14.38 10.99
CA ARG A 65 1.43 -13.76 11.33
C ARG A 65 1.24 -12.37 11.98
N PRO A 66 0.45 -12.27 13.07
CA PRO A 66 0.18 -10.99 13.75
C PRO A 66 1.47 -10.28 14.17
N GLU A 67 2.53 -11.02 14.48
CA GLU A 67 3.85 -10.47 14.80
C GLU A 67 4.44 -9.61 13.70
N LEU A 68 4.22 -9.94 12.43
CA LEU A 68 4.68 -9.13 11.30
C LEU A 68 3.98 -7.77 11.26
N VAL A 69 2.69 -7.74 11.58
CA VAL A 69 1.91 -6.50 11.62
C VAL A 69 2.36 -5.61 12.78
N ASP A 70 2.74 -6.20 13.91
CA ASP A 70 3.31 -5.46 15.03
C ASP A 70 4.71 -4.91 14.70
N GLU A 71 5.51 -5.64 13.95
CA GLU A 71 6.78 -5.14 13.43
C GLU A 71 6.58 -4.00 12.44
N VAL A 72 5.60 -4.08 11.51
CA VAL A 72 5.23 -2.97 10.61
C VAL A 72 4.88 -1.72 11.43
N ALA A 73 4.08 -1.87 12.49
CA ALA A 73 3.72 -0.78 13.38
C ALA A 73 4.95 -0.19 14.10
N ALA A 74 5.85 -1.03 14.59
CA ALA A 74 7.06 -0.59 15.28
C ALA A 74 8.01 0.18 14.36
N VAL A 75 8.22 -0.32 13.15
CA VAL A 75 9.03 0.36 12.13
C VAL A 75 8.39 1.68 11.72
N GLY A 76 7.06 1.72 11.54
CA GLY A 76 6.33 2.95 11.24
C GLY A 76 6.49 4.01 12.32
N ARG A 77 6.45 3.64 13.60
CA ARG A 77 6.71 4.56 14.72
C ARG A 77 8.14 5.09 14.67
N ARG A 78 9.14 4.22 14.47
CA ARG A 78 10.57 4.62 14.37
C ARG A 78 10.79 5.57 13.20
N LEU A 79 10.20 5.30 12.04
CA LEU A 79 10.32 6.16 10.88
C LEU A 79 9.72 7.56 11.13
N ARG A 80 8.52 7.62 11.72
CA ARG A 80 7.90 8.91 12.08
C ARG A 80 8.69 9.66 13.15
N ALA A 81 9.23 8.97 14.14
CA ALA A 81 10.12 9.58 15.13
C ALA A 81 11.37 10.17 14.48
N ALA A 82 12.03 9.43 13.61
CA ALA A 82 13.23 9.91 12.89
C ALA A 82 12.94 11.08 11.94
N ILE A 83 11.74 11.17 11.37
CA ILE A 83 11.35 12.31 10.52
C ILE A 83 11.02 13.55 11.38
N GLY A 84 10.47 13.35 12.58
CA GLY A 84 10.13 14.43 13.51
C GLY A 84 11.28 14.93 14.39
N ASP A 85 12.39 14.20 14.41
CA ASP A 85 13.57 14.53 15.22
C ASP A 85 14.54 15.37 14.39
N ALA A 86 14.74 16.62 14.80
CA ALA A 86 15.70 17.53 14.16
C ALA A 86 17.17 17.10 14.31
N GLU A 87 17.47 16.21 15.27
CA GLU A 87 18.81 15.64 15.50
C GLU A 87 19.03 14.32 14.74
N ALA A 88 17.97 13.70 14.19
CA ALA A 88 18.09 12.46 13.43
C ALA A 88 18.92 12.67 12.15
N GLY A 89 20.01 11.93 12.06
CA GLY A 89 20.92 12.02 10.92
C GLY A 89 20.42 11.22 9.71
N PRO A 90 21.01 11.46 8.51
CA PRO A 90 20.69 10.66 7.31
C PRO A 90 20.92 9.15 7.48
N ALA A 91 21.76 8.75 8.42
CA ALA A 91 22.04 7.34 8.73
C ALA A 91 20.83 6.68 9.42
N ASP A 92 20.19 7.38 10.35
CA ASP A 92 19.03 6.88 11.10
C ASP A 92 17.83 6.69 10.19
N LEU A 93 17.60 7.65 9.28
CA LEU A 93 16.54 7.55 8.26
C LEU A 93 16.79 6.38 7.30
N ARG A 94 18.05 6.15 6.87
CA ARG A 94 18.37 5.00 6.01
C ARG A 94 18.19 3.67 6.74
N ALA A 95 18.55 3.59 8.02
CA ALA A 95 18.35 2.40 8.84
C ALA A 95 16.86 2.10 9.01
N ALA A 96 16.03 3.10 9.37
CA ALA A 96 14.60 2.96 9.50
C ALA A 96 13.93 2.53 8.18
N ASP A 97 14.41 3.05 7.04
CA ASP A 97 13.90 2.68 5.72
C ASP A 97 14.34 1.26 5.31
N ALA A 98 15.54 0.83 5.67
CA ALA A 98 16.01 -0.54 5.46
C ALA A 98 15.19 -1.55 6.27
N ASP A 99 14.90 -1.24 7.53
CA ASP A 99 14.03 -2.04 8.40
C ASP A 99 12.62 -2.15 7.81
N ARG A 100 12.06 -1.04 7.31
CA ARG A 100 10.76 -1.01 6.65
C ARG A 100 10.72 -1.94 5.43
N ARG A 101 11.71 -1.83 4.54
CA ARG A 101 11.82 -2.72 3.38
C ARG A 101 11.91 -4.19 3.78
N SER A 102 12.64 -4.48 4.83
CA SER A 102 12.81 -5.84 5.34
C SER A 102 11.49 -6.43 5.84
N VAL A 103 10.74 -5.70 6.69
CA VAL A 103 9.48 -6.20 7.23
C VAL A 103 8.40 -6.33 6.15
N VAL A 104 8.30 -5.37 5.23
CA VAL A 104 7.33 -5.43 4.11
C VAL A 104 7.62 -6.64 3.22
N ARG A 105 8.88 -6.91 2.89
CA ARG A 105 9.25 -8.12 2.13
C ARG A 105 8.79 -9.39 2.84
N ARG A 106 9.01 -9.52 4.14
CA ARG A 106 8.55 -10.68 4.93
C ARG A 106 7.02 -10.82 4.95
N CYS A 107 6.28 -9.71 4.95
CA CYS A 107 4.83 -9.73 4.79
C CYS A 107 4.41 -10.28 3.41
N VAL A 108 5.11 -9.88 2.34
CA VAL A 108 4.85 -10.38 0.98
C VAL A 108 5.20 -11.87 0.85
N GLU A 109 6.29 -12.32 1.46
CA GLU A 109 6.68 -13.74 1.52
C GLU A 109 5.61 -14.56 2.26
N ALA A 110 5.15 -14.08 3.42
CA ALA A 110 4.06 -14.71 4.16
C ALA A 110 2.74 -14.78 3.37
N ALA A 111 2.41 -13.73 2.63
CA ALA A 111 1.25 -13.70 1.74
C ALA A 111 1.37 -14.74 0.61
N ALA A 112 2.56 -14.91 0.04
CA ALA A 112 2.81 -15.92 -0.99
C ALA A 112 2.70 -17.34 -0.42
N GLU A 113 3.19 -17.59 0.81
CA GLU A 113 3.01 -18.87 1.52
C GLU A 113 1.53 -19.18 1.73
N VAL A 114 0.75 -18.20 2.19
CA VAL A 114 -0.71 -18.37 2.40
C VAL A 114 -1.41 -18.70 1.08
N ALA A 115 -1.10 -18.00 -0.01
CA ALA A 115 -1.68 -18.31 -1.31
C ALA A 115 -1.39 -19.77 -1.73
N GLY A 116 -0.21 -20.28 -1.41
CA GLY A 116 0.15 -21.68 -1.60
C GLY A 116 -0.76 -22.66 -0.84
N THR A 117 -1.17 -22.30 0.38
CA THR A 117 -2.11 -23.12 1.17
C THR A 117 -3.52 -23.16 0.57
N TRP A 118 -3.90 -22.13 -0.22
CA TRP A 118 -5.18 -22.10 -0.95
C TRP A 118 -5.13 -22.90 -2.28
N GLY A 119 -4.02 -23.57 -2.56
CA GLY A 119 -3.83 -24.33 -3.80
C GLY A 119 -3.62 -23.48 -5.05
N SER A 120 -3.33 -22.19 -4.89
CA SER A 120 -3.09 -21.25 -5.98
C SER A 120 -1.79 -20.46 -5.77
N ARG A 121 -1.18 -20.00 -6.87
CA ARG A 121 -0.10 -19.02 -6.78
C ARG A 121 -0.67 -17.63 -6.82
N ALA A 122 -0.27 -16.77 -5.87
CA ALA A 122 -0.55 -15.35 -5.96
C ALA A 122 0.09 -14.76 -7.23
N SER A 123 -0.67 -13.97 -7.99
CA SER A 123 -0.12 -13.27 -9.15
C SER A 123 0.88 -12.20 -8.70
N SER A 124 1.83 -11.86 -9.58
CA SER A 124 2.77 -10.76 -9.32
C SER A 124 2.05 -9.41 -9.06
N THR A 125 0.91 -9.21 -9.68
CA THR A 125 0.05 -8.04 -9.44
C THR A 125 -0.52 -8.06 -8.03
N SER A 126 -1.10 -9.19 -7.59
CA SER A 126 -1.65 -9.31 -6.23
C SER A 126 -0.57 -9.14 -5.15
N LEU A 127 0.63 -9.71 -5.36
CA LEU A 127 1.75 -9.53 -4.42
C LEU A 127 2.25 -8.08 -4.36
N ARG A 128 2.25 -7.37 -5.50
CA ARG A 128 2.58 -5.94 -5.52
C ARG A 128 1.54 -5.11 -4.77
N GLU A 129 0.26 -5.42 -4.90
CA GLU A 129 -0.83 -4.76 -4.16
C GLU A 129 -0.73 -5.04 -2.64
N VAL A 130 -0.34 -6.26 -2.24
CA VAL A 130 -0.01 -6.62 -0.86
C VAL A 130 1.15 -5.77 -0.35
N GLU A 131 2.23 -5.68 -1.12
CA GLU A 131 3.40 -4.86 -0.81
C GLU A 131 2.99 -3.39 -0.60
N GLN A 132 2.25 -2.80 -1.52
CA GLN A 132 1.76 -1.42 -1.42
C GLN A 132 0.89 -1.21 -0.17
N THR A 133 0.06 -2.17 0.19
CA THR A 133 -0.79 -2.10 1.39
C THR A 133 0.06 -2.07 2.67
N PHE A 134 1.09 -2.92 2.79
CA PHE A 134 1.99 -2.89 3.94
C PHE A 134 2.92 -1.66 3.96
N TRP A 135 3.30 -1.13 2.78
CA TRP A 135 3.97 0.16 2.67
C TRP A 135 3.11 1.30 3.22
N ALA A 136 1.83 1.34 2.83
CA ALA A 136 0.87 2.31 3.34
C ALA A 136 0.70 2.18 4.86
N ALA A 137 0.54 0.96 5.38
CA ALA A 137 0.39 0.69 6.81
C ALA A 137 1.65 1.07 7.63
N ALA A 138 2.85 0.99 7.04
CA ALA A 138 4.09 1.39 7.71
C ALA A 138 4.22 2.91 7.86
N VAL A 139 3.55 3.71 7.02
CA VAL A 139 3.65 5.17 7.01
C VAL A 139 2.46 5.83 7.70
N ASP A 140 1.25 5.33 7.43
CA ASP A 140 -0.01 5.92 7.85
C ASP A 140 -0.68 5.11 8.97
N ALA A 141 -1.11 5.80 10.04
CA ALA A 141 -1.73 5.16 11.20
C ALA A 141 -3.15 4.64 10.90
N GLY A 142 -3.89 5.33 10.03
CA GLY A 142 -5.22 4.90 9.58
C GLY A 142 -5.14 3.65 8.72
N ALA A 143 -4.17 3.60 7.79
CA ALA A 143 -3.90 2.42 7.00
C ALA A 143 -3.49 1.22 7.88
N LEU A 144 -2.64 1.46 8.90
CA LEU A 144 -2.27 0.42 9.86
C LEU A 144 -3.49 -0.09 10.64
N ALA A 145 -4.37 0.81 11.09
CA ALA A 145 -5.60 0.44 11.78
C ALA A 145 -6.54 -0.39 10.89
N ALA A 146 -6.69 0.00 9.62
CA ALA A 146 -7.48 -0.74 8.65
C ALA A 146 -6.90 -2.14 8.38
N VAL A 147 -5.57 -2.27 8.23
CA VAL A 147 -4.89 -3.57 8.10
C VAL A 147 -5.12 -4.41 9.36
N ARG A 148 -4.93 -3.86 10.56
CA ARG A 148 -5.13 -4.57 11.84
C ARG A 148 -6.56 -5.05 12.05
N ALA A 149 -7.55 -4.37 11.50
CA ALA A 149 -8.93 -4.83 11.55
C ALA A 149 -9.12 -6.20 10.87
N GLY A 150 -8.28 -6.53 9.88
CA GLY A 150 -8.28 -7.84 9.21
C GLY A 150 -9.55 -8.10 8.41
N CYS A 151 -10.14 -7.05 7.83
CA CYS A 151 -11.39 -7.09 7.08
C CYS A 151 -11.33 -6.21 5.83
N LEU A 152 -10.20 -6.22 5.13
CA LEU A 152 -10.03 -5.46 3.91
C LEU A 152 -10.82 -6.05 2.74
N VAL A 153 -11.50 -5.20 2.01
CA VAL A 153 -12.21 -5.55 0.76
C VAL A 153 -11.33 -5.28 -0.46
N ARG A 154 -10.52 -4.21 -0.38
CA ARG A 154 -9.56 -3.80 -1.42
C ARG A 154 -8.21 -3.51 -0.81
N PRO A 155 -7.13 -3.67 -1.59
CA PRO A 155 -5.80 -3.27 -1.16
C PRO A 155 -5.75 -1.75 -0.94
N LEU A 156 -4.89 -1.32 -0.03
CA LEU A 156 -4.60 0.08 0.21
C LEU A 156 -3.44 0.51 -0.69
N SER A 157 -3.57 1.69 -1.28
CA SER A 157 -2.46 2.31 -2.04
C SER A 157 -1.97 3.53 -1.28
N PRO A 158 -0.65 3.77 -1.24
CA PRO A 158 -0.12 5.03 -0.72
C PRO A 158 -0.64 6.17 -1.61
N SER A 159 -1.53 7.00 -1.10
CA SER A 159 -1.93 8.22 -1.78
C SER A 159 -0.87 9.26 -1.46
N GLY A 160 0.01 9.58 -2.39
CA GLY A 160 1.00 10.66 -2.37
C GLY A 160 1.25 11.33 -0.99
N PHE A 161 1.23 12.65 -0.88
CA PHE A 161 1.44 13.40 0.38
C PHE A 161 0.17 13.56 1.25
N GLY A 162 -0.84 12.70 1.13
CA GLY A 162 -2.07 12.74 1.92
C GLY A 162 -2.30 11.48 2.77
N ALA A 163 -3.28 11.54 3.69
CA ALA A 163 -3.73 10.37 4.41
C ALA A 163 -4.19 9.28 3.42
N VAL A 164 -3.88 8.03 3.72
CA VAL A 164 -4.30 6.90 2.86
C VAL A 164 -5.82 6.85 2.82
N ASP A 165 -6.41 6.81 1.63
CA ASP A 165 -7.86 6.65 1.48
C ASP A 165 -8.27 5.24 1.91
N THR A 166 -8.81 5.15 3.11
CA THR A 166 -9.37 3.92 3.68
C THR A 166 -10.87 3.78 3.41
N THR A 167 -11.50 4.78 2.78
CA THR A 167 -12.94 4.82 2.53
C THR A 167 -13.38 3.66 1.65
N GLY A 168 -14.25 2.80 2.18
CA GLY A 168 -14.76 1.62 1.49
C GLY A 168 -13.72 0.52 1.24
N SER A 169 -12.52 0.62 1.80
CA SER A 169 -11.49 -0.43 1.73
C SER A 169 -11.66 -1.49 2.82
N SER A 170 -12.36 -1.20 3.91
CA SER A 170 -12.70 -2.15 4.98
C SER A 170 -14.18 -2.53 4.94
N ALA A 171 -14.49 -3.77 5.30
CA ALA A 171 -15.86 -4.26 5.45
C ALA A 171 -16.51 -3.84 6.78
N VAL A 172 -15.70 -3.39 7.73
CA VAL A 172 -16.10 -2.94 9.05
C VAL A 172 -15.60 -1.53 9.24
N GLU A 173 -16.43 -0.67 9.84
CA GLU A 173 -16.07 0.70 10.16
C GLU A 173 -14.97 0.71 11.23
N VAL A 174 -13.75 1.06 10.84
CA VAL A 174 -12.62 1.16 11.76
C VAL A 174 -12.72 2.50 12.48
N VAL A 175 -13.15 2.48 13.72
CA VAL A 175 -13.11 3.66 14.59
C VAL A 175 -11.65 3.90 14.96
N VAL A 176 -10.99 4.80 14.25
CA VAL A 176 -9.69 5.33 14.64
C VAL A 176 -9.95 6.28 15.81
N GLU A 177 -9.52 5.92 17.00
CA GLU A 177 -9.45 6.85 18.14
C GLU A 177 -8.39 7.91 17.80
N VAL A 178 -8.82 8.94 17.09
CA VAL A 178 -8.08 10.20 16.97
C VAL A 178 -8.51 11.03 18.16
N GLU A 179 -7.58 11.43 19.01
CA GLU A 179 -7.84 12.35 20.12
C GLU A 179 -8.64 13.58 19.65
N PRO A 180 -9.63 14.04 20.44
CA PRO A 180 -10.71 14.86 19.90
C PRO A 180 -10.30 16.30 19.70
N SER A 181 -10.19 16.72 18.45
CA SER A 181 -10.45 18.12 18.10
C SER A 181 -11.96 18.35 18.11
N LEU A 182 -12.37 19.27 18.95
CA LEU A 182 -13.73 19.64 19.29
C LEU A 182 -14.65 19.85 18.08
N THR A 183 -15.64 18.96 17.91
CA THR A 183 -16.83 19.24 17.11
C THR A 183 -18.08 18.87 17.89
N PRO A 184 -19.15 19.70 17.84
CA PRO A 184 -20.27 19.58 18.74
C PRO A 184 -21.19 18.39 18.42
N ARG A 185 -21.39 17.57 19.42
CA ARG A 185 -22.30 16.43 19.45
C ARG A 185 -23.74 16.86 19.15
N ARG A 186 -24.28 16.48 18.01
CA ARG A 186 -25.69 16.59 17.67
C ARG A 186 -26.49 15.50 18.40
N ARG A 187 -27.25 15.92 19.37
CA ARG A 187 -28.14 15.09 20.19
C ARG A 187 -29.35 14.65 19.36
N ALA A 188 -29.49 13.38 19.08
CA ALA A 188 -30.71 12.82 18.51
C ALA A 188 -31.78 12.73 19.61
N SER A 189 -32.86 13.49 19.47
CA SER A 189 -34.05 13.38 20.30
C SER A 189 -35.04 12.38 19.68
N ARG A 190 -35.32 11.37 20.44
CA ARG A 190 -36.33 10.36 20.18
C ARG A 190 -37.73 11.02 20.37
N ALA A 191 -38.57 11.05 19.33
CA ALA A 191 -39.98 11.44 19.45
C ALA A 191 -40.82 10.22 19.79
N GLY A 192 -41.46 10.27 20.95
CA GLY A 192 -42.51 9.33 21.36
C GLY A 192 -43.85 9.68 20.70
N ALA A 193 -44.60 8.65 20.35
CA ALA A 193 -45.96 8.79 19.85
C ALA A 193 -46.90 9.13 21.03
N GLY A 194 -47.77 10.11 20.83
CA GLY A 194 -48.92 10.41 21.68
C GLY A 194 -50.07 10.90 20.82
N ALA A 195 -51.11 10.10 20.74
CA ALA A 195 -52.38 10.49 20.09
C ALA A 195 -53.19 11.42 21.02
N GLY A 196 -53.72 12.52 20.46
CA GLY A 196 -54.62 13.43 21.13
C GLY A 196 -55.39 14.25 20.11
N ALA A 197 -56.68 13.95 19.91
CA ALA A 197 -57.60 14.70 19.09
C ALA A 197 -57.95 16.06 19.73
N GLY A 198 -57.88 17.13 18.95
CA GLY A 198 -58.41 18.46 19.32
C GLY A 198 -58.61 19.27 18.07
N ALA A 199 -59.87 19.53 17.72
CA ALA A 199 -60.29 20.38 16.61
C ALA A 199 -60.09 21.85 16.95
N GLY A 200 -59.56 22.63 15.98
CA GLY A 200 -59.61 24.11 15.99
C GLY A 200 -58.23 24.73 15.90
N ASP A 201 -57.68 24.90 14.71
CA ASP A 201 -56.78 26.00 14.28
C ASP A 201 -56.15 25.65 12.90
N GLU A 202 -56.95 25.70 11.83
CA GLU A 202 -56.48 25.30 10.51
C GLU A 202 -55.49 26.29 9.85
N PRO A 203 -55.55 27.65 9.98
CA PRO A 203 -54.61 28.53 9.28
C PRO A 203 -53.17 28.51 9.87
N ALA A 204 -53.03 28.42 11.19
CA ALA A 204 -51.70 28.45 11.83
C ALA A 204 -50.88 27.14 11.63
N ARG A 205 -51.52 26.05 11.31
CA ARG A 205 -50.87 24.77 11.01
C ARG A 205 -50.29 24.72 9.60
N ASP A 206 -50.93 25.35 8.64
CA ASP A 206 -50.50 25.43 7.26
C ASP A 206 -49.26 26.35 7.12
N ASP A 207 -49.25 27.49 7.82
CA ASP A 207 -48.09 28.39 7.82
C ASP A 207 -46.83 27.74 8.45
N ALA A 208 -46.99 27.04 9.55
CA ALA A 208 -45.88 26.33 10.20
C ALA A 208 -45.42 25.10 9.35
N ALA A 209 -46.28 24.51 8.52
CA ALA A 209 -45.91 23.45 7.59
C ALA A 209 -45.14 24.04 6.39
N LEU A 210 -45.51 25.20 5.91
CA LEU A 210 -44.86 25.96 4.84
C LEU A 210 -43.44 26.42 5.26
N ASP A 211 -43.33 26.99 6.47
CA ASP A 211 -42.02 27.39 7.02
C ASP A 211 -41.05 26.18 7.15
N ARG A 212 -41.56 25.08 7.63
CA ARG A 212 -40.75 23.84 7.68
C ARG A 212 -40.34 23.32 6.31
N ALA A 213 -41.18 23.51 5.30
CA ALA A 213 -40.83 23.18 3.93
C ALA A 213 -39.76 24.10 3.37
N HIS A 214 -39.85 25.39 3.58
CA HIS A 214 -38.84 26.37 3.20
C HIS A 214 -37.50 26.10 3.87
N GLN A 215 -37.48 25.83 5.17
CA GLN A 215 -36.26 25.46 5.90
C GLN A 215 -35.61 24.19 5.34
N ARG A 216 -36.40 23.19 4.94
CA ARG A 216 -35.85 21.94 4.31
C ARG A 216 -35.27 22.23 2.93
N VAL A 217 -35.89 23.10 2.13
CA VAL A 217 -35.36 23.52 0.83
C VAL A 217 -34.03 24.27 1.03
N GLN A 218 -33.98 25.25 1.90
CA GLN A 218 -32.76 26.03 2.21
C GLN A 218 -31.62 25.12 2.69
N HIS A 219 -31.94 24.14 3.56
CA HIS A 219 -30.94 23.19 4.02
C HIS A 219 -30.46 22.28 2.89
N ALA A 220 -31.35 21.78 2.05
CA ALA A 220 -30.98 20.96 0.90
C ALA A 220 -30.11 21.73 -0.11
N GLU A 221 -30.42 23.00 -0.36
CA GLU A 221 -29.59 23.87 -1.21
C GLU A 221 -28.20 24.15 -0.63
N GLN A 222 -28.07 24.28 0.70
CA GLN A 222 -26.78 24.39 1.35
C GLN A 222 -25.96 23.12 1.21
N VAL A 223 -26.57 21.96 1.43
CA VAL A 223 -25.90 20.65 1.25
C VAL A 223 -25.48 20.45 -0.20
N LEU A 224 -26.34 20.86 -1.16
CA LEU A 224 -25.99 20.77 -2.58
C LEU A 224 -24.77 21.63 -2.91
N ARG A 225 -24.76 22.90 -2.51
CA ARG A 225 -23.59 23.80 -2.72
C ARG A 225 -22.32 23.21 -2.12
N GLN A 226 -22.38 22.72 -0.89
CA GLN A 226 -21.23 22.09 -0.26
C GLN A 226 -20.73 20.86 -1.05
N ALA A 227 -21.63 20.02 -1.52
CA ALA A 227 -21.25 18.85 -2.33
C ALA A 227 -20.66 19.24 -3.70
N GLU A 228 -21.15 20.33 -4.31
CA GLU A 228 -20.58 20.89 -5.55
C GLU A 228 -19.17 21.44 -5.34
N ASP A 229 -18.93 22.16 -4.24
CA ASP A 229 -17.60 22.66 -3.87
C ASP A 229 -16.63 21.51 -3.58
N GLU A 230 -17.07 20.50 -2.85
CA GLU A 230 -16.28 19.28 -2.58
C GLU A 230 -15.95 18.52 -3.88
N ALA A 231 -16.91 18.38 -4.78
CA ALA A 231 -16.72 17.74 -6.08
C ALA A 231 -15.70 18.51 -6.95
N THR A 232 -15.77 19.85 -6.95
CA THR A 232 -14.83 20.71 -7.68
C THR A 232 -13.41 20.56 -7.13
N THR A 233 -13.26 20.61 -5.82
CA THR A 233 -11.95 20.44 -5.14
C THR A 233 -11.37 19.06 -5.40
N ALA A 234 -12.20 18.01 -5.39
CA ALA A 234 -11.77 16.65 -5.69
C ALA A 234 -11.33 16.51 -7.17
N ALA A 235 -12.04 17.15 -8.10
CA ALA A 235 -11.68 17.13 -9.53
C ALA A 235 -10.34 17.85 -9.78
N GLU A 236 -10.11 19.01 -9.15
CA GLU A 236 -8.83 19.72 -9.22
C GLU A 236 -7.67 18.89 -8.65
N SER A 237 -7.89 18.24 -7.51
CA SER A 237 -6.91 17.35 -6.89
C SER A 237 -6.58 16.14 -7.78
N ALA A 238 -7.59 15.52 -8.40
CA ALA A 238 -7.40 14.42 -9.34
C ALA A 238 -6.58 14.86 -10.57
N SER A 239 -6.91 16.01 -11.16
CA SER A 239 -6.19 16.56 -12.30
C SER A 239 -4.72 16.88 -11.97
N ALA A 240 -4.46 17.44 -10.78
CA ALA A 240 -3.10 17.70 -10.31
C ALA A 240 -2.30 16.41 -10.12
N ALA A 241 -2.92 15.35 -9.58
CA ALA A 241 -2.30 14.04 -9.42
C ALA A 241 -1.98 13.37 -10.76
N GLU A 242 -2.88 13.46 -11.74
CA GLU A 242 -2.65 12.97 -13.10
C GLU A 242 -1.46 13.69 -13.78
N ALA A 243 -1.42 15.02 -13.68
CA ALA A 243 -0.32 15.82 -14.21
C ALA A 243 1.03 15.48 -13.54
N HIS A 244 1.02 15.21 -12.24
CA HIS A 244 2.21 14.77 -11.51
C HIS A 244 2.68 13.38 -11.97
N THR A 245 1.75 12.45 -12.11
CA THR A 245 2.05 11.10 -12.61
C THR A 245 2.68 11.15 -14.02
N ALA A 246 2.11 11.94 -14.92
CA ALA A 246 2.64 12.10 -16.26
C ALA A 246 4.07 12.68 -16.28
N ARG A 247 4.40 13.61 -15.38
CA ARG A 247 5.77 14.13 -15.23
C ARG A 247 6.75 13.04 -14.76
N LEU A 248 6.36 12.27 -13.75
CA LEU A 248 7.21 11.18 -13.24
C LEU A 248 7.45 10.09 -14.29
N GLU A 249 6.45 9.79 -15.12
CA GLU A 249 6.61 8.85 -16.25
C GLU A 249 7.59 9.37 -17.29
N GLN A 250 7.56 10.67 -17.59
CA GLN A 250 8.53 11.32 -18.49
C GLN A 250 9.95 11.27 -17.93
N GLU A 251 10.14 11.60 -16.66
CA GLU A 251 11.44 11.51 -15.99
C GLU A 251 11.98 10.07 -15.97
N LEU A 252 11.12 9.10 -15.71
CA LEU A 252 11.48 7.69 -15.73
C LEU A 252 11.91 7.23 -17.15
N ALA A 253 11.22 7.69 -18.18
CA ALA A 253 11.58 7.41 -19.56
C ALA A 253 12.94 8.04 -19.94
N GLU A 254 13.24 9.24 -19.45
CA GLU A 254 14.53 9.90 -19.66
C GLU A 254 15.66 9.17 -18.93
N LEU A 255 15.47 8.82 -17.67
CA LEU A 255 16.45 8.06 -16.87
C LEU A 255 16.77 6.71 -17.53
N ARG A 256 15.76 6.01 -18.04
CA ARG A 256 15.98 4.74 -18.78
C ARG A 256 16.83 4.95 -20.04
N ARG A 257 16.61 6.03 -20.80
CA ARG A 257 17.44 6.36 -21.96
C ARG A 257 18.88 6.65 -21.57
N ARG A 258 19.11 7.44 -20.51
CA ARG A 258 20.47 7.72 -19.99
C ARG A 258 21.15 6.43 -19.52
N LEU A 259 20.44 5.55 -18.83
CA LEU A 259 20.98 4.26 -18.37
C LEU A 259 21.46 3.40 -19.56
N THR A 260 20.65 3.29 -20.62
CA THR A 260 21.03 2.56 -21.84
C THR A 260 22.28 3.17 -22.48
N GLY A 261 22.41 4.50 -22.52
CA GLY A 261 23.60 5.19 -23.00
C GLY A 261 24.86 4.82 -22.21
N VAL A 262 24.79 4.92 -20.88
CA VAL A 262 25.91 4.56 -19.98
C VAL A 262 26.29 3.08 -20.12
N GLU A 263 25.32 2.19 -20.23
CA GLU A 263 25.59 0.78 -20.47
C GLU A 263 26.33 0.52 -21.78
N GLN A 264 26.00 1.29 -22.82
CA GLN A 264 26.73 1.20 -24.09
C GLN A 264 28.17 1.72 -23.94
N GLU A 265 28.38 2.86 -23.30
CA GLU A 265 29.72 3.39 -23.03
C GLU A 265 30.59 2.41 -22.23
N ILE A 266 30.01 1.73 -21.22
CA ILE A 266 30.71 0.69 -20.46
C ILE A 266 31.13 -0.47 -21.36
N ARG A 267 30.24 -0.93 -22.27
CA ARG A 267 30.56 -1.99 -23.25
C ARG A 267 31.71 -1.59 -24.16
N ASP A 268 31.68 -0.37 -24.68
CA ASP A 268 32.69 0.16 -25.59
C ASP A 268 34.05 0.33 -24.88
N ALA A 269 34.05 0.88 -23.68
CA ALA A 269 35.24 0.99 -22.84
C ALA A 269 35.84 -0.39 -22.50
N ALA A 270 35.00 -1.40 -22.22
CA ALA A 270 35.44 -2.75 -21.97
C ALA A 270 36.04 -3.41 -23.26
N ALA A 271 35.51 -3.11 -24.42
CA ALA A 271 36.07 -3.55 -25.70
C ALA A 271 37.43 -2.93 -25.99
N LEU A 272 37.59 -1.61 -25.79
CA LEU A 272 38.85 -0.90 -25.90
C LEU A 272 39.92 -1.45 -24.94
N ARG A 273 39.55 -1.70 -23.70
CA ARG A 273 40.44 -2.29 -22.71
C ARG A 273 40.93 -3.69 -23.10
N ARG A 274 40.06 -4.54 -23.68
CA ARG A 274 40.47 -5.85 -24.17
C ARG A 274 41.45 -5.75 -25.36
N ARG A 275 41.22 -4.83 -26.30
CA ARG A 275 42.14 -4.57 -27.45
C ARG A 275 43.51 -4.11 -26.94
N ALA A 276 43.54 -3.11 -26.05
CA ALA A 276 44.80 -2.60 -25.50
C ALA A 276 45.58 -3.66 -24.71
N ALA A 277 44.88 -4.54 -23.96
CA ALA A 277 45.51 -5.69 -23.28
C ALA A 277 46.14 -6.68 -24.28
N GLY A 278 45.46 -6.97 -25.38
CA GLY A 278 45.99 -7.82 -26.46
C GLY A 278 47.22 -7.22 -27.15
N GLU A 279 47.18 -5.94 -27.45
CA GLU A 279 48.31 -5.21 -28.02
C GLU A 279 49.52 -5.19 -27.06
N LYS A 280 49.29 -4.90 -25.80
CA LYS A 280 50.32 -4.95 -24.77
C LYS A 280 50.98 -6.35 -24.70
N GLN A 281 50.17 -7.39 -24.68
CA GLN A 281 50.66 -8.78 -24.62
C GLN A 281 51.51 -9.11 -25.87
N THR A 282 51.06 -8.67 -27.03
CA THR A 282 51.79 -8.86 -28.30
C THR A 282 53.12 -8.09 -28.30
N ALA A 283 53.14 -6.84 -27.86
CA ALA A 283 54.35 -6.04 -27.70
C ALA A 283 55.31 -6.65 -26.72
N GLU A 284 54.84 -7.17 -25.58
CA GLU A 284 55.69 -7.85 -24.60
C GLU A 284 56.33 -9.13 -25.14
N ARG A 285 55.58 -9.92 -25.94
CA ARG A 285 56.14 -11.12 -26.62
C ARG A 285 57.21 -10.74 -27.61
N ARG A 286 56.99 -9.71 -28.46
CA ARG A 286 58.00 -9.18 -29.42
C ARG A 286 59.25 -8.73 -28.66
N ARG A 287 59.10 -7.98 -27.57
CA ARG A 287 60.21 -7.53 -26.73
C ARG A 287 61.04 -8.70 -26.19
N ARG A 288 60.39 -9.75 -25.63
CA ARG A 288 61.08 -10.95 -25.13
C ARG A 288 61.83 -11.69 -26.23
N THR A 289 61.22 -11.82 -27.42
CA THR A 289 61.88 -12.44 -28.57
C THR A 289 63.11 -11.65 -29.02
N ALA A 290 62.98 -10.34 -29.10
CA ALA A 290 64.09 -9.44 -29.48
C ALA A 290 65.20 -9.45 -28.44
N SER A 291 64.89 -9.41 -27.13
CA SER A 291 65.86 -9.54 -26.06
C SER A 291 66.63 -10.85 -26.16
N GLY A 292 65.96 -11.96 -26.34
CA GLY A 292 66.58 -13.27 -26.49
C GLY A 292 67.47 -13.41 -27.74
N ALA A 293 67.12 -12.66 -28.84
CA ALA A 293 67.99 -12.59 -30.01
C ALA A 293 69.28 -11.78 -29.74
N VAL A 294 69.14 -10.65 -29.02
CA VAL A 294 70.30 -9.87 -28.57
C VAL A 294 71.24 -10.69 -27.70
N ASP A 295 70.68 -11.44 -26.75
CA ASP A 295 71.46 -12.26 -25.83
C ASP A 295 72.19 -13.42 -26.53
N ARG A 296 71.59 -13.97 -27.60
CA ARG A 296 72.25 -14.94 -28.47
C ARG A 296 73.42 -14.31 -29.24
N ALA A 297 73.13 -13.20 -29.90
CA ALA A 297 74.14 -12.51 -30.67
C ALA A 297 75.31 -12.03 -29.84
N ARG A 298 75.10 -11.64 -28.60
CA ARG A 298 76.17 -11.30 -27.64
C ARG A 298 77.00 -12.52 -27.23
N ARG A 299 76.36 -13.67 -27.04
CA ARG A 299 77.12 -14.90 -26.75
C ARG A 299 77.95 -15.36 -27.93
N ASP A 300 77.40 -15.27 -29.15
CA ASP A 300 78.11 -15.61 -30.34
C ASP A 300 79.33 -14.71 -30.61
N LEU A 301 79.15 -13.39 -30.35
CA LEU A 301 80.27 -12.45 -30.42
C LEU A 301 81.36 -12.78 -29.38
N HIS A 302 80.95 -13.11 -28.13
CA HIS A 302 81.91 -13.42 -27.06
C HIS A 302 82.71 -14.71 -27.31
N LEU A 303 82.09 -15.68 -28.02
CA LEU A 303 82.77 -16.87 -28.46
C LEU A 303 83.82 -16.58 -29.58
N LEU A 304 83.53 -15.66 -30.47
CA LEU A 304 84.42 -15.25 -31.56
C LEU A 304 85.59 -14.37 -31.05
N ASP A 305 85.36 -13.53 -30.03
CA ASP A 305 86.42 -12.68 -29.43
C ASP A 305 87.32 -13.46 -28.48
N GLY A 306 86.99 -14.65 -28.04
CA GLY A 306 87.76 -15.51 -27.10
C GLY A 306 88.70 -16.53 -27.76
N ASP A 307 88.66 -16.67 -29.09
CA ASP A 307 89.49 -17.57 -29.88
C ASP A 307 90.66 -16.89 -30.62
N GLY A 308 91.01 -15.62 -30.24
CA GLY A 308 92.10 -14.84 -30.83
C GLY A 308 93.36 -14.78 -29.98
#